data_ab28afe99530d51e6e23b3bd20542781
#
_entry.id   ab28afe99530d51e6e23b3bd20542781
#
_cell.length_a   1.000
_cell.length_b   1.000
_cell.length_c   1.000
_cell.angle_alpha   90.00
_cell.angle_beta   90.00
_cell.angle_gamma   90.00
#
_symmetry.space_group_name_H-M   'P 1'
#
loop_
_entity.id
_entity.type
_entity.pdbx_description
1 polymer ?
#
loop_
_entity_poly.entity_id
_entity_poly.type
_entity_poly.pdbx_seq_one_letter_code
_entity_poly.pdbx_strand_id
1 'polypeptide(L)'
;MSHLFSQWGAKYAPKVVATVNGKKEKIFGWHTPAVGEYTRFLESFLPQLTAKLREWKIADVTYFHISDEPREEHLESYKAAKESLGNMLDGFHTFDALSSYEFYRHGLIDKPVPGNNEIEEFLANGLTDMWTYYCTGQFYEVSNRFMSMPSARNRIYGVQLYKYEIIGVLHWGYNFYNSQYSIEHINPYEVTDAAGAFPSGDPFLVYPGENGQPEESLRMMVHDEAMTDLRALKLLESLTSREHVMELIEGNLPEPLTFKRYPKSDM
;
A
#
# COMPACT_ATOMS: atom_id res chain seq x y z
N MET A 1 7.58 1.31 6.72
CA MET A 1 8.98 0.78 6.71
C MET A 1 9.09 -0.35 5.69
N SER A 2 10.32 -0.76 5.30
CA SER A 2 10.48 -1.92 4.42
C SER A 2 9.99 -3.20 5.12
N HIS A 3 9.60 -4.21 4.33
CA HIS A 3 9.16 -5.51 4.86
C HIS A 3 10.24 -6.16 5.72
N LEU A 4 9.84 -6.72 6.86
CA LEU A 4 10.75 -7.44 7.75
C LEU A 4 11.21 -8.77 7.16
N PHE A 5 10.38 -9.38 6.32
CA PHE A 5 10.68 -10.64 5.66
C PHE A 5 10.52 -10.51 4.14
N SER A 6 10.86 -11.57 3.41
CA SER A 6 10.73 -11.59 1.95
C SER A 6 9.27 -11.43 1.51
N GLN A 7 9.08 -10.90 0.30
CA GLN A 7 7.79 -10.87 -0.39
C GLN A 7 7.18 -12.28 -0.49
N TRP A 8 5.87 -12.33 -0.70
CA TRP A 8 5.09 -13.52 -0.94
C TRP A 8 5.28 -14.60 0.12
N GLY A 9 4.88 -14.24 1.34
CA GLY A 9 4.69 -15.21 2.41
C GLY A 9 5.81 -15.34 3.43
N ALA A 10 6.75 -14.40 3.49
CA ALA A 10 7.72 -14.30 4.58
C ALA A 10 8.60 -15.58 4.80
N LYS A 11 8.89 -16.32 3.73
CA LYS A 11 9.70 -17.56 3.82
C LYS A 11 11.17 -17.33 4.15
N TYR A 12 11.68 -16.16 3.76
CA TYR A 12 13.09 -15.82 3.83
C TYR A 12 13.33 -14.44 4.42
N ALA A 13 14.57 -14.15 4.78
CA ALA A 13 15.01 -12.78 5.06
C ALA A 13 14.93 -11.91 3.79
N PRO A 14 14.71 -10.60 3.92
CA PRO A 14 14.89 -9.67 2.81
C PRO A 14 16.38 -9.51 2.49
N LYS A 15 16.68 -8.73 1.44
CA LYS A 15 18.07 -8.34 1.16
C LYS A 15 18.52 -7.32 2.21
N VAL A 16 19.34 -7.75 3.16
CA VAL A 16 19.92 -6.86 4.17
C VAL A 16 21.37 -6.57 3.80
N VAL A 17 21.70 -5.30 3.67
CA VAL A 17 23.06 -4.81 3.42
C VAL A 17 23.54 -4.08 4.68
N ALA A 18 24.70 -4.44 5.18
CA ALA A 18 25.34 -3.81 6.33
C ALA A 18 26.78 -3.38 5.99
N THR A 19 27.33 -2.47 6.77
CA THR A 19 28.76 -2.14 6.73
C THR A 19 29.50 -3.06 7.69
N VAL A 20 30.26 -3.99 7.14
CA VAL A 20 31.09 -4.93 7.90
C VAL A 20 32.55 -4.59 7.65
N ASN A 21 33.30 -4.29 8.70
CA ASN A 21 34.72 -3.90 8.59
C ASN A 21 34.97 -2.75 7.56
N GLY A 22 34.05 -1.77 7.52
CA GLY A 22 34.14 -0.61 6.61
C GLY A 22 33.69 -0.87 5.16
N LYS A 23 33.24 -2.09 4.83
CA LYS A 23 32.74 -2.45 3.50
C LYS A 23 31.25 -2.77 3.54
N LYS A 24 30.52 -2.37 2.49
CA LYS A 24 29.12 -2.76 2.32
C LYS A 24 29.04 -4.21 1.88
N GLU A 25 28.38 -5.05 2.66
CA GLU A 25 28.20 -6.47 2.39
C GLU A 25 26.72 -6.84 2.52
N LYS A 26 26.26 -7.75 1.66
CA LYS A 26 24.93 -8.37 1.77
C LYS A 26 25.03 -9.48 2.81
N ILE A 27 24.49 -9.26 4.00
CA ILE A 27 24.56 -10.20 5.12
C ILE A 27 23.40 -11.21 5.13
N PHE A 28 22.23 -10.87 4.58
CA PHE A 28 21.06 -11.75 4.43
C PHE A 28 20.41 -11.59 3.06
N GLY A 29 19.54 -12.52 2.70
CA GLY A 29 18.78 -12.52 1.45
C GLY A 29 17.84 -13.71 1.33
N TRP A 30 17.22 -13.88 0.18
CA TRP A 30 16.20 -14.90 -0.09
C TRP A 30 16.69 -16.36 -0.03
N HIS A 31 17.92 -16.59 0.33
CA HIS A 31 18.49 -17.91 0.65
C HIS A 31 18.58 -18.16 2.16
N THR A 32 18.35 -17.14 2.99
CA THR A 32 18.38 -17.24 4.45
C THR A 32 16.94 -17.45 4.94
N PRO A 33 16.63 -18.57 5.62
CA PRO A 33 15.29 -18.77 6.20
C PRO A 33 14.87 -17.63 7.10
N ALA A 34 13.58 -17.31 7.10
CA ALA A 34 12.99 -16.26 7.94
C ALA A 34 13.23 -16.53 9.43
N VAL A 35 13.05 -17.79 9.83
CA VAL A 35 13.23 -18.24 11.22
C VAL A 35 14.63 -18.83 11.40
N GLY A 36 15.32 -18.44 12.47
CA GLY A 36 16.66 -18.93 12.80
C GLY A 36 17.69 -17.82 12.91
N GLU A 37 18.71 -17.83 12.05
CA GLU A 37 19.80 -16.85 12.11
C GLU A 37 19.30 -15.42 11.88
N TYR A 38 18.38 -15.25 10.93
CA TYR A 38 17.79 -13.93 10.67
C TYR A 38 16.95 -13.43 11.84
N THR A 39 16.20 -14.32 12.51
CA THR A 39 15.45 -13.92 13.71
C THR A 39 16.38 -13.42 14.83
N ARG A 40 17.53 -14.11 15.05
CA ARG A 40 18.52 -13.63 16.03
C ARG A 40 19.09 -12.24 15.69
N PHE A 41 19.24 -11.94 14.40
CA PHE A 41 19.58 -10.57 13.99
C PHE A 41 18.46 -9.58 14.34
N LEU A 42 17.19 -9.92 14.09
CA LEU A 42 16.04 -9.07 14.43
C LEU A 42 15.93 -8.86 15.95
N GLU A 43 16.21 -9.86 16.78
CA GLU A 43 16.26 -9.75 18.25
C GLU A 43 17.26 -8.69 18.74
N SER A 44 18.33 -8.49 18.00
CA SER A 44 19.31 -7.42 18.29
C SER A 44 18.92 -6.08 17.66
N PHE A 45 18.38 -6.09 16.45
CA PHE A 45 18.12 -4.88 15.66
C PHE A 45 16.82 -4.17 16.04
N LEU A 46 15.70 -4.91 16.14
CA LEU A 46 14.39 -4.30 16.35
C LEU A 46 14.26 -3.55 17.69
N PRO A 47 14.77 -4.04 18.83
CA PRO A 47 14.72 -3.26 20.07
C PRO A 47 15.43 -1.91 19.98
N GLN A 48 16.54 -1.84 19.26
CA GLN A 48 17.28 -0.59 19.05
C GLN A 48 16.50 0.36 18.14
N LEU A 49 15.91 -0.17 17.05
CA LEU A 49 15.10 0.60 16.13
C LEU A 49 13.84 1.16 16.82
N THR A 50 13.09 0.30 17.52
CA THR A 50 11.87 0.71 18.23
C THR A 50 12.14 1.72 19.33
N ALA A 51 13.27 1.61 20.04
CA ALA A 51 13.71 2.62 21.00
C ALA A 51 13.96 3.98 20.33
N LYS A 52 14.61 3.99 19.15
CA LYS A 52 14.81 5.22 18.36
C LYS A 52 13.52 5.84 17.86
N LEU A 53 12.58 5.04 17.39
CA LEU A 53 11.27 5.52 16.95
C LEU A 53 10.49 6.19 18.09
N ARG A 54 10.58 5.64 19.30
CA ARG A 54 10.02 6.26 20.51
C ARG A 54 10.74 7.55 20.92
N GLU A 55 12.07 7.56 20.87
CA GLU A 55 12.89 8.77 21.14
C GLU A 55 12.52 9.90 20.17
N TRP A 56 12.30 9.58 18.89
CA TRP A 56 11.88 10.54 17.85
C TRP A 56 10.39 10.91 17.91
N LYS A 57 9.62 10.31 18.81
CA LYS A 57 8.17 10.55 18.98
C LYS A 57 7.36 10.27 17.72
N ILE A 58 7.75 9.27 16.94
CA ILE A 58 7.04 8.82 15.74
C ILE A 58 6.55 7.37 15.88
N ALA A 59 6.62 6.78 17.05
CA ALA A 59 6.17 5.40 17.29
C ALA A 59 4.70 5.21 16.92
N ASP A 60 3.82 6.13 17.34
CA ASP A 60 2.36 6.05 17.12
C ASP A 60 1.94 6.14 15.66
N VAL A 61 2.81 6.67 14.80
CA VAL A 61 2.57 6.79 13.34
C VAL A 61 3.46 5.84 12.54
N THR A 62 4.13 4.91 13.21
CA THR A 62 5.00 3.91 12.59
C THR A 62 4.28 2.57 12.46
N TYR A 63 4.25 2.06 11.24
CA TYR A 63 3.72 0.74 10.91
C TYR A 63 4.84 -0.16 10.39
N PHE A 64 4.82 -1.42 10.79
CA PHE A 64 5.76 -2.43 10.32
C PHE A 64 5.08 -3.34 9.28
N HIS A 65 5.76 -3.60 8.18
CA HIS A 65 5.40 -4.61 7.22
C HIS A 65 6.04 -5.94 7.57
N ILE A 66 5.25 -7.00 7.57
CA ILE A 66 5.76 -8.36 7.75
C ILE A 66 6.22 -8.91 6.39
N SER A 67 5.31 -8.94 5.41
CA SER A 67 5.58 -9.45 4.06
C SER A 67 4.64 -8.80 3.06
N ASP A 68 5.07 -8.71 1.81
CA ASP A 68 4.32 -8.13 0.72
C ASP A 68 3.45 -9.16 0.01
N GLU A 69 2.18 -8.82 -0.22
CA GLU A 69 1.18 -9.58 -0.98
C GLU A 69 1.17 -11.10 -0.70
N PRO A 70 1.11 -11.55 0.58
CA PRO A 70 0.97 -12.96 0.86
C PRO A 70 -0.40 -13.47 0.37
N ARG A 71 -0.44 -14.73 -0.07
CA ARG A 71 -1.66 -15.46 -0.47
C ARG A 71 -1.95 -16.58 0.52
N GLU A 72 -3.12 -17.21 0.45
CA GLU A 72 -3.52 -18.28 1.38
C GLU A 72 -2.49 -19.42 1.49
N GLU A 73 -1.86 -19.80 0.39
CA GLU A 73 -0.77 -20.78 0.36
C GLU A 73 0.46 -20.41 1.20
N HIS A 74 0.54 -19.14 1.63
CA HIS A 74 1.62 -18.59 2.44
C HIS A 74 1.26 -18.47 3.93
N LEU A 75 0.05 -18.90 4.33
CA LEU A 75 -0.46 -18.68 5.67
C LEU A 75 0.49 -19.23 6.75
N GLU A 76 0.96 -20.47 6.59
CA GLU A 76 1.84 -21.12 7.54
C GLU A 76 3.23 -20.45 7.63
N SER A 77 3.81 -20.07 6.50
CA SER A 77 5.13 -19.41 6.51
C SER A 77 5.05 -17.99 7.09
N TYR A 78 3.99 -17.26 6.78
CA TYR A 78 3.73 -15.94 7.34
C TYR A 78 3.50 -16.02 8.86
N LYS A 79 2.70 -16.99 9.31
CA LYS A 79 2.46 -17.24 10.73
C LYS A 79 3.76 -17.53 11.47
N ALA A 80 4.58 -18.45 10.96
CA ALA A 80 5.88 -18.79 11.57
C ALA A 80 6.82 -17.57 11.65
N ALA A 81 6.87 -16.74 10.60
CA ALA A 81 7.64 -15.51 10.59
C ALA A 81 7.12 -14.50 11.63
N LYS A 82 5.81 -14.28 11.71
CA LYS A 82 5.20 -13.38 12.70
C LYS A 82 5.44 -13.87 14.12
N GLU A 83 5.23 -15.16 14.39
CA GLU A 83 5.47 -15.76 15.70
C GLU A 83 6.95 -15.63 16.13
N SER A 84 7.90 -15.70 15.18
CA SER A 84 9.33 -15.52 15.45
C SER A 84 9.70 -14.12 15.91
N LEU A 85 8.86 -13.12 15.67
CA LEU A 85 9.05 -11.75 16.17
C LEU A 85 8.75 -11.63 17.68
N GLY A 86 7.96 -12.56 18.26
CA GLY A 86 7.57 -12.51 19.66
C GLY A 86 7.01 -11.14 20.07
N ASN A 87 7.62 -10.52 21.07
CA ASN A 87 7.25 -9.21 21.60
C ASN A 87 8.10 -8.04 21.05
N MET A 88 8.92 -8.27 20.03
CA MET A 88 9.84 -7.25 19.48
C MET A 88 9.13 -6.02 18.91
N LEU A 89 7.87 -6.17 18.52
CA LEU A 89 7.03 -5.10 17.98
C LEU A 89 5.91 -4.64 18.92
N ASP A 90 5.98 -4.95 20.21
CA ASP A 90 4.96 -4.54 21.17
C ASP A 90 4.78 -3.01 21.18
N GLY A 91 3.52 -2.58 21.05
CA GLY A 91 3.14 -1.18 20.94
C GLY A 91 3.32 -0.57 19.54
N PHE A 92 3.57 -1.39 18.53
CA PHE A 92 3.54 -0.98 17.12
C PHE A 92 2.50 -1.78 16.35
N HIS A 93 1.88 -1.16 15.36
CA HIS A 93 0.96 -1.83 14.46
C HIS A 93 1.69 -2.52 13.32
N THR A 94 1.18 -3.68 12.91
CA THR A 94 1.59 -4.35 11.68
C THR A 94 0.52 -4.13 10.61
N PHE A 95 0.95 -3.84 9.37
CA PHE A 95 0.07 -3.75 8.22
C PHE A 95 0.78 -4.26 6.97
N ASP A 96 0.04 -4.93 6.09
CA ASP A 96 0.58 -5.43 4.84
C ASP A 96 -0.42 -5.25 3.70
N ALA A 97 0.09 -4.98 2.50
CA ALA A 97 -0.66 -5.16 1.28
C ALA A 97 -1.00 -6.64 1.14
N LEU A 98 -2.25 -7.01 1.42
CA LEU A 98 -2.73 -8.39 1.32
C LEU A 98 -4.23 -8.42 1.10
N SER A 99 -4.67 -9.30 0.22
CA SER A 99 -6.06 -9.38 -0.25
C SER A 99 -6.79 -10.66 0.20
N SER A 100 -6.16 -11.51 1.00
CA SER A 100 -6.83 -12.67 1.62
C SER A 100 -7.30 -12.33 3.04
N TYR A 101 -8.60 -12.40 3.26
CA TYR A 101 -9.23 -12.15 4.56
C TYR A 101 -8.78 -13.14 5.64
N GLU A 102 -8.33 -14.34 5.25
CA GLU A 102 -7.90 -15.40 6.15
C GLU A 102 -6.77 -14.94 7.11
N PHE A 103 -5.84 -14.11 6.66
CA PHE A 103 -4.77 -13.59 7.53
C PHE A 103 -5.34 -12.74 8.68
N TYR A 104 -6.35 -11.93 8.40
CA TYR A 104 -7.03 -11.14 9.42
C TYR A 104 -7.86 -12.02 10.34
N ARG A 105 -8.62 -12.97 9.78
CA ARG A 105 -9.44 -13.93 10.55
C ARG A 105 -8.62 -14.76 11.54
N HIS A 106 -7.39 -15.09 11.18
CA HIS A 106 -6.44 -15.79 12.05
C HIS A 106 -5.64 -14.88 13.00
N GLY A 107 -5.91 -13.58 13.05
CA GLY A 107 -5.22 -12.63 13.92
C GLY A 107 -3.73 -12.43 13.55
N LEU A 108 -3.36 -12.72 12.31
CA LEU A 108 -1.97 -12.61 11.84
C LEU A 108 -1.58 -11.20 11.43
N ILE A 109 -2.55 -10.33 11.21
CA ILE A 109 -2.33 -8.93 10.81
C ILE A 109 -3.31 -8.00 11.52
N ASP A 110 -2.83 -6.86 12.00
CA ASP A 110 -3.66 -5.88 12.70
C ASP A 110 -4.45 -5.01 11.72
N LYS A 111 -3.78 -4.57 10.66
CA LYS A 111 -4.35 -3.71 9.60
C LYS A 111 -4.10 -4.32 8.23
N PRO A 112 -5.04 -5.10 7.69
CA PRO A 112 -4.97 -5.55 6.30
C PRO A 112 -5.19 -4.37 5.36
N VAL A 113 -4.43 -4.35 4.26
CA VAL A 113 -4.58 -3.37 3.18
C VAL A 113 -4.92 -4.14 1.90
N PRO A 114 -6.20 -4.50 1.66
CA PRO A 114 -6.57 -5.23 0.45
C PRO A 114 -6.48 -4.36 -0.79
N GLY A 115 -6.19 -4.99 -1.92
CA GLY A 115 -6.36 -4.37 -3.22
C GLY A 115 -7.82 -3.97 -3.44
N ASN A 116 -8.06 -2.84 -4.10
CA ASN A 116 -9.42 -2.35 -4.33
C ASN A 116 -10.28 -3.28 -5.20
N ASN A 117 -9.68 -4.26 -5.86
CA ASN A 117 -10.36 -5.35 -6.58
C ASN A 117 -10.77 -6.53 -5.69
N GLU A 118 -10.23 -6.64 -4.47
CA GLU A 118 -10.45 -7.75 -3.53
C GLU A 118 -11.04 -7.30 -2.17
N ILE A 119 -11.41 -6.03 -2.06
CA ILE A 119 -11.83 -5.42 -0.79
C ILE A 119 -13.21 -5.90 -0.30
N GLU A 120 -14.05 -6.42 -1.19
CA GLU A 120 -15.45 -6.75 -0.87
C GLU A 120 -15.61 -7.72 0.29
N GLU A 121 -14.74 -8.72 0.43
CA GLU A 121 -14.82 -9.68 1.53
C GLU A 121 -14.58 -9.03 2.89
N PHE A 122 -13.63 -8.11 2.96
CA PHE A 122 -13.34 -7.36 4.18
C PHE A 122 -14.52 -6.45 4.57
N LEU A 123 -15.12 -5.77 3.59
CA LEU A 123 -16.30 -4.93 3.81
C LEU A 123 -17.52 -5.76 4.25
N ALA A 124 -17.75 -6.91 3.64
CA ALA A 124 -18.85 -7.81 3.98
C ALA A 124 -18.74 -8.38 5.41
N ASN A 125 -17.52 -8.50 5.95
CA ASN A 125 -17.24 -8.90 7.32
C ASN A 125 -17.20 -7.71 8.31
N GLY A 126 -17.56 -6.50 7.87
CA GLY A 126 -17.73 -5.32 8.73
C GLY A 126 -16.43 -4.71 9.24
N LEU A 127 -15.30 -4.89 8.52
CA LEU A 127 -14.07 -4.22 8.88
C LEU A 127 -14.21 -2.72 8.71
N THR A 128 -13.77 -2.00 9.72
CA THR A 128 -13.62 -0.54 9.75
C THR A 128 -12.15 -0.16 9.85
N ASP A 129 -11.83 1.13 9.79
CA ASP A 129 -10.45 1.64 9.86
C ASP A 129 -9.50 1.02 8.82
N MET A 130 -10.05 0.60 7.68
CA MET A 130 -9.28 -0.04 6.63
C MET A 130 -8.50 0.97 5.78
N TRP A 131 -7.39 0.47 5.29
CA TRP A 131 -6.71 1.02 4.12
C TRP A 131 -7.01 0.16 2.90
N THR A 132 -6.75 0.68 1.71
CA THR A 132 -6.80 -0.09 0.48
C THR A 132 -5.68 0.38 -0.46
N TYR A 133 -5.35 -0.44 -1.46
CA TYR A 133 -4.36 -0.06 -2.46
C TYR A 133 -4.82 -0.40 -3.87
N TYR A 134 -4.18 0.19 -4.82
CA TYR A 134 -4.10 -0.26 -6.20
C TYR A 134 -2.65 -0.14 -6.69
N CYS A 135 -2.27 -0.98 -7.63
CA CYS A 135 -0.98 -0.93 -8.32
C CYS A 135 -1.07 -1.66 -9.66
N THR A 136 0.01 -2.28 -10.09
CA THR A 136 0.13 -3.01 -11.36
C THR A 136 -1.00 -3.99 -11.64
N GLY A 137 -1.51 -4.68 -10.62
CA GLY A 137 -2.53 -5.73 -10.76
C GLY A 137 -3.98 -5.24 -10.77
N GLN A 138 -4.24 -4.02 -10.33
CA GLN A 138 -5.58 -3.46 -10.22
C GLN A 138 -5.93 -2.65 -11.46
N PHE A 139 -6.48 -3.31 -12.48
CA PHE A 139 -6.86 -2.71 -13.77
C PHE A 139 -8.28 -3.16 -14.20
N TYR A 140 -8.71 -2.87 -15.42
CA TYR A 140 -10.03 -3.18 -16.01
C TYR A 140 -11.23 -2.65 -15.23
N GLU A 141 -11.64 -3.32 -14.15
CA GLU A 141 -12.88 -3.03 -13.46
C GLU A 141 -12.74 -1.91 -12.43
N VAL A 142 -11.61 -1.79 -11.76
CA VAL A 142 -11.40 -0.90 -10.63
C VAL A 142 -10.73 0.43 -11.00
N SER A 143 -10.83 1.41 -10.12
CA SER A 143 -10.12 2.69 -10.21
C SER A 143 -8.61 2.49 -10.10
N ASN A 144 -7.86 3.21 -10.92
CA ASN A 144 -6.41 3.27 -10.88
C ASN A 144 -5.93 4.54 -11.62
N ARG A 145 -4.62 4.79 -11.62
CA ARG A 145 -3.98 5.99 -12.14
C ARG A 145 -3.04 5.76 -13.33
N PHE A 146 -3.22 4.67 -14.09
CA PHE A 146 -2.39 4.41 -15.27
C PHE A 146 -2.57 5.50 -16.32
N MET A 147 -1.52 5.79 -17.09
CA MET A 147 -1.58 6.78 -18.17
C MET A 147 -2.60 6.42 -19.24
N SER A 148 -2.91 5.13 -19.41
CA SER A 148 -3.91 4.63 -20.36
C SER A 148 -5.35 4.75 -19.86
N MET A 149 -5.57 5.16 -18.61
CA MET A 149 -6.91 5.28 -18.03
C MET A 149 -7.42 6.73 -18.08
N PRO A 150 -8.72 6.94 -18.34
CA PRO A 150 -9.34 8.25 -18.19
C PRO A 150 -9.18 8.81 -16.77
N SER A 151 -8.98 10.11 -16.62
CA SER A 151 -8.83 10.79 -15.33
C SER A 151 -9.99 10.54 -14.37
N ALA A 152 -11.22 10.40 -14.88
CA ALA A 152 -12.41 10.05 -14.09
C ALA A 152 -12.21 8.77 -13.27
N ARG A 153 -11.47 7.79 -13.77
CA ARG A 153 -11.17 6.54 -13.06
C ARG A 153 -10.16 6.70 -11.91
N ASN A 154 -9.35 7.73 -11.94
CA ASN A 154 -8.49 8.10 -10.82
C ASN A 154 -9.28 8.94 -9.80
N ARG A 155 -10.08 9.93 -10.28
CA ARG A 155 -10.82 10.85 -9.43
C ARG A 155 -11.92 10.19 -8.60
N ILE A 156 -12.66 9.22 -9.16
CA ILE A 156 -13.76 8.53 -8.47
C ILE A 156 -13.28 7.84 -7.16
N TYR A 157 -11.99 7.59 -7.05
CA TYR A 157 -11.41 6.94 -5.87
C TYR A 157 -11.75 7.66 -4.57
N GLY A 158 -11.75 9.01 -4.57
CA GLY A 158 -12.16 9.80 -3.39
C GLY A 158 -13.58 9.53 -2.94
N VAL A 159 -14.52 9.38 -3.88
CA VAL A 159 -15.92 9.03 -3.59
C VAL A 159 -16.05 7.60 -3.06
N GLN A 160 -15.28 6.66 -3.64
CA GLN A 160 -15.23 5.26 -3.16
C GLN A 160 -14.69 5.20 -1.73
N LEU A 161 -13.62 5.92 -1.42
CA LEU A 161 -13.06 6.01 -0.07
C LEU A 161 -14.08 6.60 0.93
N TYR A 162 -14.83 7.63 0.53
CA TYR A 162 -15.89 8.21 1.35
C TYR A 162 -16.99 7.18 1.65
N LYS A 163 -17.53 6.56 0.61
CA LYS A 163 -18.64 5.61 0.74
C LYS A 163 -18.31 4.47 1.70
N TYR A 164 -17.12 3.91 1.61
CA TYR A 164 -16.70 2.76 2.39
C TYR A 164 -15.89 3.10 3.65
N GLU A 165 -15.84 4.39 4.02
CA GLU A 165 -15.13 4.88 5.21
C GLU A 165 -13.68 4.42 5.28
N ILE A 166 -13.03 4.32 4.11
CA ILE A 166 -11.62 3.96 4.03
C ILE A 166 -10.77 5.14 4.50
N ILE A 167 -9.88 4.88 5.46
CA ILE A 167 -9.11 5.93 6.14
C ILE A 167 -7.69 6.11 5.60
N GLY A 168 -7.23 5.22 4.75
CA GLY A 168 -5.89 5.29 4.18
C GLY A 168 -5.77 4.61 2.82
N VAL A 169 -4.78 5.05 2.06
CA VAL A 169 -4.42 4.48 0.77
C VAL A 169 -2.95 4.18 0.73
N LEU A 170 -2.60 3.06 0.12
CA LEU A 170 -1.23 2.63 -0.09
C LEU A 170 -0.95 2.58 -1.59
N HIS A 171 0.24 2.97 -1.99
CA HIS A 171 0.78 2.71 -3.32
C HIS A 171 2.31 2.61 -3.25
N TRP A 172 2.88 1.64 -3.94
CA TRP A 172 4.33 1.38 -3.92
C TRP A 172 5.15 2.43 -4.70
N GLY A 173 4.60 2.92 -5.82
CA GLY A 173 5.29 3.74 -6.80
C GLY A 173 4.94 5.21 -6.70
N TYR A 174 5.77 6.02 -6.04
CA TYR A 174 5.64 7.48 -6.01
C TYR A 174 6.65 8.16 -6.93
N ASN A 175 7.91 7.73 -6.86
CA ASN A 175 9.05 8.28 -7.61
C ASN A 175 10.07 7.19 -7.95
N PHE A 176 9.59 6.03 -8.37
CA PHE A 176 10.44 4.92 -8.76
C PHE A 176 10.93 5.10 -10.21
N TYR A 177 12.15 5.62 -10.36
CA TYR A 177 12.80 5.92 -11.65
C TYR A 177 13.85 4.87 -11.99
N ASN A 178 13.46 3.61 -11.94
CA ASN A 178 14.35 2.49 -12.22
C ASN A 178 13.62 1.44 -13.07
N SER A 179 14.39 0.59 -13.75
CA SER A 179 13.90 -0.67 -14.29
C SER A 179 13.51 -1.63 -13.15
N GLN A 180 12.82 -2.70 -13.48
CA GLN A 180 12.47 -3.74 -12.52
C GLN A 180 13.71 -4.20 -11.71
N TYR A 181 13.50 -4.45 -10.42
CA TYR A 181 14.55 -4.80 -9.46
C TYR A 181 15.64 -3.73 -9.24
N SER A 182 15.39 -2.49 -9.70
CA SER A 182 16.35 -1.38 -9.60
C SER A 182 17.71 -1.69 -10.23
N ILE A 183 17.72 -2.38 -11.37
CA ILE A 183 18.95 -2.76 -12.08
C ILE A 183 19.56 -1.53 -12.75
N GLU A 184 18.72 -0.71 -13.39
CA GLU A 184 19.14 0.47 -14.15
C GLU A 184 18.31 1.69 -13.75
N HIS A 185 18.92 2.85 -13.72
CA HIS A 185 18.24 4.13 -13.63
C HIS A 185 17.62 4.46 -14.99
N ILE A 186 16.37 4.92 -15.00
CA ILE A 186 15.68 5.33 -16.21
C ILE A 186 15.27 6.80 -16.14
N ASN A 187 15.17 7.43 -17.29
CA ASN A 187 14.58 8.76 -17.42
C ASN A 187 13.04 8.63 -17.50
N PRO A 188 12.26 9.05 -16.49
CA PRO A 188 10.81 8.89 -16.49
C PRO A 188 10.10 9.76 -17.54
N TYR A 189 10.77 10.74 -18.13
CA TYR A 189 10.26 11.53 -19.26
C TYR A 189 10.26 10.75 -20.59
N GLU A 190 11.05 9.69 -20.69
CA GLU A 190 11.18 8.85 -21.87
C GLU A 190 10.59 7.44 -21.67
N VAL A 191 10.74 6.89 -20.46
CA VAL A 191 10.32 5.52 -20.13
C VAL A 191 9.39 5.56 -18.91
N THR A 192 8.12 5.24 -19.12
CA THR A 192 7.05 5.42 -18.12
C THR A 192 6.58 4.14 -17.45
N ASP A 193 7.17 2.98 -17.82
CA ASP A 193 6.71 1.63 -17.52
C ASP A 193 7.80 0.74 -16.88
N ALA A 194 8.84 1.37 -16.30
CA ALA A 194 9.99 0.69 -15.71
C ALA A 194 10.70 -0.29 -16.68
N ALA A 195 10.90 0.16 -17.92
CA ALA A 195 11.47 -0.63 -19.03
C ALA A 195 10.61 -1.87 -19.38
N GLY A 196 9.30 -1.69 -19.50
CA GLY A 196 8.34 -2.71 -19.90
C GLY A 196 7.89 -3.66 -18.78
N ALA A 197 8.26 -3.36 -17.53
CA ALA A 197 7.92 -4.24 -16.40
C ALA A 197 6.55 -3.98 -15.79
N PHE A 198 6.04 -2.74 -15.89
CA PHE A 198 4.79 -2.31 -15.27
C PHE A 198 3.93 -1.49 -16.23
N PRO A 199 2.62 -1.33 -15.98
CA PRO A 199 1.81 -0.41 -16.75
C PRO A 199 2.34 1.03 -16.67
N SER A 200 2.27 1.76 -17.79
CA SER A 200 2.74 3.15 -17.84
C SER A 200 2.10 4.01 -16.77
N GLY A 201 2.94 4.68 -15.99
CA GLY A 201 2.53 5.55 -14.91
C GLY A 201 2.36 4.88 -13.55
N ASP A 202 2.37 3.56 -13.46
CA ASP A 202 2.34 2.86 -12.18
C ASP A 202 3.57 3.16 -11.30
N PRO A 203 4.83 3.16 -11.84
CA PRO A 203 6.03 3.35 -11.05
C PRO A 203 6.17 4.73 -10.39
N PHE A 204 5.54 5.75 -10.92
CA PHE A 204 5.71 7.11 -10.39
C PHE A 204 4.48 8.00 -10.59
N LEU A 205 4.32 8.96 -9.72
CA LEU A 205 3.27 9.97 -9.73
C LEU A 205 3.82 11.39 -9.93
N VAL A 206 5.07 11.60 -9.58
CA VAL A 206 5.81 12.86 -9.79
C VAL A 206 7.01 12.62 -10.68
N TYR A 207 7.51 13.69 -11.31
CA TYR A 207 8.71 13.68 -12.13
C TYR A 207 9.89 14.35 -11.39
N PRO A 208 11.14 13.99 -11.71
CA PRO A 208 12.31 14.66 -11.16
C PRO A 208 12.50 16.00 -11.87
N GLY A 209 12.16 17.09 -11.23
CA GLY A 209 12.39 18.43 -11.75
C GLY A 209 13.81 18.94 -11.47
N GLU A 210 14.10 20.14 -11.97
CA GLU A 210 15.37 20.81 -11.76
C GLU A 210 15.66 21.08 -10.27
N ASN A 211 16.93 21.03 -9.90
CA ASN A 211 17.38 21.30 -8.53
C ASN A 211 16.75 20.39 -7.44
N GLY A 212 16.33 19.19 -7.82
CA GLY A 212 15.73 18.23 -6.88
C GLY A 212 14.30 18.58 -6.45
N GLN A 213 13.65 19.52 -7.09
CA GLN A 213 12.22 19.79 -6.86
C GLN A 213 11.38 18.78 -7.63
N PRO A 214 10.28 18.25 -7.06
CA PRO A 214 9.37 17.40 -7.79
C PRO A 214 8.52 18.22 -8.77
N GLU A 215 8.26 17.65 -9.96
CA GLU A 215 7.27 18.14 -10.90
C GLU A 215 6.01 17.28 -10.83
N GLU A 216 4.87 17.92 -10.65
CA GLU A 216 3.59 17.23 -10.54
C GLU A 216 3.10 16.73 -11.90
N SER A 217 2.62 15.49 -11.94
CA SER A 217 1.91 14.98 -13.09
C SER A 217 0.43 15.37 -13.06
N LEU A 218 -0.25 15.37 -14.22
CA LEU A 218 -1.72 15.49 -14.27
C LEU A 218 -2.41 14.44 -13.39
N ARG A 219 -1.86 13.25 -13.28
CA ARG A 219 -2.39 12.17 -12.43
C ARG A 219 -2.30 12.52 -10.93
N MET A 220 -1.25 13.21 -10.52
CA MET A 220 -1.11 13.75 -9.16
C MET A 220 -2.18 14.81 -8.88
N MET A 221 -2.39 15.74 -9.80
CA MET A 221 -3.43 16.77 -9.68
C MET A 221 -4.83 16.16 -9.59
N VAL A 222 -5.15 15.19 -10.43
CA VAL A 222 -6.43 14.46 -10.38
C VAL A 222 -6.60 13.66 -9.08
N HIS A 223 -5.50 13.09 -8.56
CA HIS A 223 -5.53 12.42 -7.25
C HIS A 223 -5.79 13.41 -6.10
N ASP A 224 -5.21 14.60 -6.15
CA ASP A 224 -5.49 15.66 -5.17
C ASP A 224 -6.96 16.14 -5.26
N GLU A 225 -7.52 16.25 -6.46
CA GLU A 225 -8.95 16.48 -6.65
C GLU A 225 -9.80 15.38 -6.04
N ALA A 226 -9.43 14.10 -6.18
CA ALA A 226 -10.13 12.99 -5.53
C ALA A 226 -10.11 13.13 -3.99
N MET A 227 -8.98 13.53 -3.42
CA MET A 227 -8.89 13.77 -1.97
C MET A 227 -9.67 15.04 -1.55
N THR A 228 -9.80 16.01 -2.43
CA THR A 228 -10.64 17.19 -2.22
C THR A 228 -12.13 16.82 -2.25
N ASP A 229 -12.55 15.98 -3.18
CA ASP A 229 -13.92 15.43 -3.22
C ASP A 229 -14.23 14.65 -1.93
N LEU A 230 -13.32 13.81 -1.44
CA LEU A 230 -13.47 13.12 -0.16
C LEU A 230 -13.67 14.09 1.01
N ARG A 231 -12.84 15.15 1.09
CA ARG A 231 -12.98 16.19 2.14
C ARG A 231 -14.29 16.95 2.02
N ALA A 232 -14.72 17.28 0.81
CA ALA A 232 -15.99 17.97 0.56
C ALA A 232 -17.20 17.12 0.96
N LEU A 233 -17.20 15.83 0.65
CA LEU A 233 -18.25 14.89 1.06
C LEU A 233 -18.32 14.75 2.59
N LYS A 234 -17.19 14.63 3.28
CA LYS A 234 -17.13 14.61 4.75
C LYS A 234 -17.64 15.94 5.36
N LEU A 235 -17.31 17.08 4.77
CA LEU A 235 -17.83 18.37 5.21
C LEU A 235 -19.35 18.44 5.01
N LEU A 236 -19.86 18.03 3.85
CA LEU A 236 -21.30 18.02 3.59
C LEU A 236 -22.04 17.09 4.57
N GLU A 237 -21.50 15.92 4.86
CA GLU A 237 -22.04 15.02 5.87
C GLU A 237 -22.13 15.69 7.25
N SER A 238 -21.11 16.44 7.67
CA SER A 238 -21.10 17.16 8.95
C SER A 238 -22.13 18.28 9.02
N LEU A 239 -22.57 18.83 7.88
CA LEU A 239 -23.56 19.91 7.76
C LEU A 239 -24.98 19.38 7.54
N THR A 240 -25.13 18.15 7.11
CA THR A 240 -26.41 17.51 6.76
C THR A 240 -26.53 16.14 7.44
N SER A 241 -26.40 15.06 6.68
CA SER A 241 -26.30 13.69 7.18
C SER A 241 -25.63 12.79 6.15
N ARG A 242 -25.16 11.64 6.60
CA ARG A 242 -24.58 10.61 5.72
C ARG A 242 -25.60 10.11 4.69
N GLU A 243 -26.85 9.91 5.10
CA GLU A 243 -27.94 9.44 4.23
C GLU A 243 -28.13 10.41 3.05
N HIS A 244 -28.14 11.73 3.35
CA HIS A 244 -28.28 12.75 2.31
C HIS A 244 -27.11 12.74 1.33
N VAL A 245 -25.88 12.61 1.82
CA VAL A 245 -24.69 12.54 0.95
C VAL A 245 -24.71 11.25 0.10
N MET A 246 -25.10 10.12 0.67
CA MET A 246 -25.24 8.87 -0.08
C MET A 246 -26.33 8.94 -1.15
N GLU A 247 -27.46 9.62 -0.88
CA GLU A 247 -28.51 9.88 -1.88
C GLU A 247 -27.97 10.73 -3.04
N LEU A 248 -27.15 11.76 -2.77
CA LEU A 248 -26.52 12.58 -3.82
C LEU A 248 -25.54 11.76 -4.66
N ILE A 249 -24.77 10.86 -4.05
CA ILE A 249 -23.81 10.01 -4.77
C ILE A 249 -24.51 8.96 -5.63
N GLU A 250 -25.55 8.32 -5.12
CA GLU A 250 -26.14 7.11 -5.72
C GLU A 250 -27.52 7.33 -6.34
N GLY A 251 -28.23 8.42 -6.01
CA GLY A 251 -29.62 8.63 -6.40
C GLY A 251 -29.90 8.64 -7.91
N ASN A 252 -28.89 8.92 -8.73
CA ASN A 252 -28.98 8.87 -10.19
C ASN A 252 -28.21 7.69 -10.83
N LEU A 253 -27.62 6.81 -10.03
CA LEU A 253 -26.94 5.63 -10.55
C LEU A 253 -27.95 4.46 -10.73
N PRO A 254 -27.81 3.67 -11.80
CA PRO A 254 -28.69 2.52 -12.03
C PRO A 254 -28.49 1.40 -10.99
N GLU A 255 -27.31 1.35 -10.38
CA GLU A 255 -26.93 0.41 -9.33
C GLU A 255 -26.00 1.09 -8.32
N PRO A 256 -25.94 0.59 -7.06
CA PRO A 256 -25.05 1.15 -6.05
C PRO A 256 -23.58 1.17 -6.50
N LEU A 257 -22.89 2.28 -6.20
CA LEU A 257 -21.48 2.43 -6.47
C LEU A 257 -20.65 1.42 -5.66
N THR A 258 -19.71 0.76 -6.34
CA THR A 258 -18.73 -0.11 -5.68
C THR A 258 -17.32 0.20 -6.19
N PHE A 259 -16.29 -0.51 -5.71
CA PHE A 259 -14.95 -0.40 -6.29
C PHE A 259 -14.90 -0.91 -7.74
N LYS A 260 -15.79 -1.83 -8.14
CA LYS A 260 -15.87 -2.38 -9.51
C LYS A 260 -16.96 -1.74 -10.38
N ARG A 261 -18.02 -1.20 -9.75
CA ARG A 261 -19.14 -0.54 -10.43
C ARG A 261 -19.16 0.95 -10.12
N TYR A 262 -18.84 1.75 -11.11
CA TYR A 262 -18.81 3.21 -11.05
C TYR A 262 -18.78 3.78 -12.47
N PRO A 263 -19.14 5.06 -12.68
CA PRO A 263 -18.96 5.73 -13.97
C PRO A 263 -17.47 5.73 -14.36
N LYS A 264 -17.14 5.13 -15.52
CA LYS A 264 -15.76 4.97 -15.99
C LYS A 264 -15.30 6.00 -17.01
N SER A 265 -16.18 6.93 -17.36
CA SER A 265 -15.93 8.03 -18.31
C SER A 265 -16.69 9.27 -17.91
N ASP A 266 -16.27 10.41 -18.43
CA ASP A 266 -16.90 11.75 -18.23
C ASP A 266 -18.15 11.94 -19.09
N MET A 267 -19.03 10.97 -19.19
CA MET A 267 -20.29 11.12 -19.93
C MET A 267 -21.36 11.77 -19.10
#